data_4d8e7f876bbf68cdd615ebeb4d50c00f
#
_entry.id   4d8e7f876bbf68cdd615ebeb4d50c00f
#
_cell.length_a   1.000
_cell.length_b   1.000
_cell.length_c   1.000
_cell.angle_alpha   90.00
_cell.angle_beta   90.00
_cell.angle_gamma   90.00
#
_symmetry.space_group_name_H-M   'P 1'
#
loop_
_entity.id
_entity.type
_entity.pdbx_description
1 polymer ?
#
loop_
_entity_poly.entity_id
_entity_poly.type
_entity_poly.pdbx_seq_one_letter_code
_entity_poly.pdbx_strand_id
1 'polypeptide(L)'
;MKAITLTQPWATLVAMGAKRFETRSWGTAYFGPLLIHAAKKFPTECRRMAYDEEPFRNVLGMGSRIPMDKFGKVEENLPCGKVIAVTSLRFCVKIQFDLPGCGLAEVLDTQTELPFGDYTPGRYAWALGAVHEMEEPISCRGALGLWTVPSEVEAEVHKQLSERVLSGDVTL
;
A
#
# COMPACT_ATOMS: atom_id res chain seq x y z
N MET A 1 -1.85 15.29 -7.68
CA MET A 1 -0.85 14.21 -7.40
C MET A 1 -1.22 12.91 -8.12
N LYS A 2 -0.24 12.02 -8.38
CA LYS A 2 -0.49 10.66 -8.88
C LYS A 2 -0.87 9.73 -7.75
N ALA A 3 -1.71 8.75 -8.06
CA ALA A 3 -2.14 7.71 -7.13
C ALA A 3 -2.12 6.33 -7.78
N ILE A 4 -2.00 5.30 -6.94
CA ILE A 4 -2.18 3.91 -7.33
C ILE A 4 -3.24 3.26 -6.41
N THR A 5 -4.12 2.45 -7.00
CA THR A 5 -5.12 1.71 -6.23
C THR A 5 -4.60 0.32 -5.92
N LEU A 6 -4.53 0.01 -4.62
CA LEU A 6 -4.15 -1.29 -4.08
C LEU A 6 -5.35 -1.93 -3.37
N THR A 7 -5.52 -3.23 -3.56
CA THR A 7 -6.49 -4.01 -2.79
C THR A 7 -5.98 -4.17 -1.35
N GLN A 8 -6.89 -4.23 -0.38
CA GLN A 8 -6.53 -4.66 0.96
C GLN A 8 -6.18 -6.15 0.97
N PRO A 9 -5.17 -6.60 1.75
CA PRO A 9 -4.45 -5.86 2.80
C PRO A 9 -3.23 -5.07 2.31
N TRP A 10 -2.82 -5.20 1.05
CA TRP A 10 -1.59 -4.58 0.52
C TRP A 10 -1.55 -3.07 0.67
N ALA A 11 -2.69 -2.38 0.53
CA ALA A 11 -2.74 -0.94 0.73
C ALA A 11 -2.31 -0.54 2.15
N THR A 12 -2.81 -1.24 3.16
CA THR A 12 -2.44 -0.99 4.57
C THR A 12 -1.01 -1.41 4.85
N LEU A 13 -0.53 -2.53 4.31
CA LEU A 13 0.87 -2.93 4.46
C LEU A 13 1.84 -1.90 3.90
N VAL A 14 1.50 -1.23 2.79
CA VAL A 14 2.28 -0.09 2.29
C VAL A 14 2.16 1.09 3.23
N ALA A 15 0.96 1.45 3.69
CA ALA A 15 0.75 2.59 4.60
C ALA A 15 1.54 2.44 5.90
N MET A 16 1.62 1.24 6.45
CA MET A 16 2.41 0.91 7.65
C MET A 16 3.93 0.83 7.39
N GLY A 17 4.38 0.90 6.14
CA GLY A 17 5.78 0.71 5.75
C GLY A 17 6.26 -0.75 5.77
N ALA A 18 5.39 -1.71 6.03
CA ALA A 18 5.71 -3.14 6.05
C ALA A 18 5.96 -3.70 4.63
N LYS A 19 5.29 -3.14 3.62
CA LYS A 19 5.51 -3.43 2.21
C LYS A 19 6.17 -2.24 1.53
N ARG A 20 7.42 -2.41 1.14
CA ARG A 20 8.25 -1.36 0.51
C ARG A 20 8.32 -1.45 -1.01
N PHE A 21 7.95 -2.58 -1.57
CA PHE A 21 7.91 -2.80 -3.01
C PHE A 21 6.51 -3.21 -3.45
N GLU A 22 5.91 -2.43 -4.33
CA GLU A 22 4.69 -2.84 -5.01
C GLU A 22 5.03 -3.59 -6.29
N THR A 23 4.35 -4.71 -6.55
CA THR A 23 4.61 -5.55 -7.73
C THR A 23 3.48 -5.46 -8.76
N ARG A 24 3.83 -5.19 -10.02
CA ARG A 24 2.88 -5.02 -11.12
C ARG A 24 3.31 -5.81 -12.36
N SER A 25 2.34 -6.16 -13.20
CA SER A 25 2.60 -6.74 -14.53
C SER A 25 3.12 -5.72 -15.54
N TRP A 26 3.14 -4.43 -15.20
CA TRP A 26 3.56 -3.32 -16.05
C TRP A 26 4.51 -2.38 -15.31
N GLY A 27 5.40 -1.77 -16.06
CA GLY A 27 6.35 -0.78 -15.54
C GLY A 27 5.89 0.64 -15.77
N THR A 28 6.56 1.59 -15.13
CA THR A 28 6.29 3.03 -15.29
C THR A 28 7.60 3.81 -15.37
N ALA A 29 7.56 4.93 -16.11
CA ALA A 29 8.61 5.94 -16.11
C ALA A 29 8.31 7.09 -15.12
N TYR A 30 7.21 7.02 -14.39
CA TYR A 30 6.88 8.01 -13.36
C TYR A 30 7.75 7.81 -12.13
N PHE A 31 8.28 8.90 -11.61
CA PHE A 31 8.97 9.00 -10.32
C PHE A 31 8.44 10.21 -9.56
N GLY A 32 8.41 10.12 -8.24
CA GLY A 32 7.96 11.22 -7.40
C GLY A 32 6.78 10.86 -6.48
N PRO A 33 6.07 11.87 -5.94
CA PRO A 33 5.02 11.67 -4.95
C PRO A 33 3.90 10.75 -5.46
N LEU A 34 3.55 9.76 -4.66
CA LEU A 34 2.56 8.75 -5.00
C LEU A 34 1.59 8.54 -3.84
N LEU A 35 0.31 8.73 -4.09
CA LEU A 35 -0.75 8.44 -3.13
C LEU A 35 -1.12 6.96 -3.18
N ILE A 36 -1.31 6.37 -2.02
CA ILE A 36 -1.80 5.00 -1.85
C ILE A 36 -3.30 5.05 -1.59
N HIS A 37 -4.06 4.58 -2.57
CA HIS A 37 -5.51 4.46 -2.48
C HIS A 37 -5.89 3.00 -2.21
N ALA A 38 -6.59 2.75 -1.10
CA ALA A 38 -7.17 1.44 -0.80
C ALA A 38 -8.44 1.22 -1.65
N ALA A 39 -8.50 0.14 -2.39
CA ALA A 39 -9.64 -0.21 -3.22
C ALA A 39 -10.94 -0.28 -2.41
N LYS A 40 -12.06 0.12 -3.01
CA LYS A 40 -13.37 0.03 -2.35
C LYS A 40 -13.80 -1.40 -2.05
N LYS A 41 -13.43 -2.35 -2.93
CA LYS A 41 -13.73 -3.78 -2.74
C LYS A 41 -12.59 -4.42 -1.94
N PHE A 42 -12.97 -5.18 -0.92
CA PHE A 42 -12.09 -6.06 -0.17
C PHE A 42 -12.58 -7.51 -0.39
N PRO A 43 -11.99 -8.25 -1.35
CA PRO A 43 -12.42 -9.60 -1.70
C PRO A 43 -12.31 -10.58 -0.52
N THR A 44 -13.17 -11.58 -0.48
CA THR A 44 -13.21 -12.57 0.61
C THR A 44 -11.87 -13.30 0.78
N GLU A 45 -11.21 -13.66 -0.32
CA GLU A 45 -9.89 -14.31 -0.30
C GLU A 45 -8.82 -13.41 0.35
N CYS A 46 -8.84 -12.11 0.00
CA CYS A 46 -7.92 -11.14 0.59
C CYS A 46 -8.22 -10.88 2.07
N ARG A 47 -9.50 -10.94 2.48
CA ARG A 47 -9.89 -10.88 3.88
C ARG A 47 -9.35 -12.08 4.65
N ARG A 48 -9.56 -13.29 4.10
CA ARG A 48 -9.03 -14.51 4.70
C ARG A 48 -7.51 -14.43 4.86
N MET A 49 -6.80 -13.99 3.83
CA MET A 49 -5.35 -13.78 3.91
C MET A 49 -4.98 -12.80 5.04
N ALA A 50 -5.66 -11.65 5.13
CA ALA A 50 -5.37 -10.64 6.13
C ALA A 50 -5.61 -11.11 7.58
N TYR A 51 -6.64 -11.94 7.81
CA TYR A 51 -7.07 -12.30 9.15
C TYR A 51 -6.60 -13.69 9.60
N ASP A 52 -6.36 -14.62 8.67
CA ASP A 52 -6.10 -16.01 9.00
C ASP A 52 -4.68 -16.48 8.64
N GLU A 53 -4.00 -15.79 7.70
CA GLU A 53 -2.73 -16.28 7.16
C GLU A 53 -1.53 -15.46 7.66
N GLU A 54 -0.46 -16.16 8.00
CA GLU A 54 0.83 -15.54 8.30
C GLU A 54 1.64 -15.30 7.00
N PRO A 55 2.42 -14.22 6.94
CA PRO A 55 2.68 -13.24 7.99
C PRO A 55 1.68 -12.06 8.05
N PHE A 56 0.66 -12.01 7.18
CA PHE A 56 -0.28 -10.90 7.07
C PHE A 56 -0.95 -10.57 8.40
N ARG A 57 -1.49 -11.59 9.07
CA ARG A 57 -2.19 -11.45 10.34
C ARG A 57 -1.32 -10.78 11.41
N ASN A 58 -0.09 -11.24 11.56
CA ASN A 58 0.83 -10.73 12.57
C ASN A 58 1.24 -9.29 12.28
N VAL A 59 1.60 -8.99 11.04
CA VAL A 59 2.05 -7.64 10.65
C VAL A 59 0.90 -6.63 10.75
N LEU A 60 -0.31 -7.02 10.38
CA LEU A 60 -1.49 -6.15 10.50
C LEU A 60 -2.02 -6.03 11.93
N GLY A 61 -1.47 -6.79 12.90
CA GLY A 61 -1.95 -6.81 14.29
C GLY A 61 -3.36 -7.38 14.42
N MET A 62 -3.80 -8.20 13.45
CA MET A 62 -5.14 -8.78 13.46
C MET A 62 -5.21 -9.91 14.48
N GLY A 63 -6.23 -9.89 15.34
CA GLY A 63 -6.51 -10.98 16.27
C GLY A 63 -6.90 -12.27 15.55
N SER A 64 -6.91 -13.40 16.30
CA SER A 64 -7.14 -14.75 15.77
C SER A 64 -8.55 -15.01 15.20
N ARG A 65 -9.38 -14.02 15.04
CA ARG A 65 -10.74 -14.14 14.46
C ARG A 65 -11.05 -12.94 13.61
N ILE A 66 -11.68 -13.19 12.47
CA ILE A 66 -12.29 -12.13 11.65
C ILE A 66 -13.26 -11.37 12.57
N PRO A 67 -13.07 -10.05 12.77
CA PRO A 67 -13.98 -9.30 13.61
C PRO A 67 -15.35 -9.28 12.96
N MET A 68 -16.35 -9.77 13.68
CA MET A 68 -17.75 -9.77 13.24
C MET A 68 -18.55 -8.87 14.18
N ASP A 69 -19.42 -8.07 13.61
CA ASP A 69 -20.41 -7.33 14.37
C ASP A 69 -21.46 -8.29 14.98
N LYS A 70 -22.33 -7.76 15.82
CA LYS A 70 -23.41 -8.51 16.47
C LYS A 70 -24.42 -9.16 15.52
N PHE A 71 -24.35 -8.85 14.21
CA PHE A 71 -25.18 -9.42 13.16
C PHE A 71 -24.42 -10.41 12.28
N GLY A 72 -23.18 -10.79 12.65
CA GLY A 72 -22.34 -11.70 11.88
C GLY A 72 -21.72 -11.07 10.63
N LYS A 73 -21.81 -9.73 10.48
CA LYS A 73 -21.12 -9.01 9.40
C LYS A 73 -19.68 -8.75 9.80
N VAL A 74 -18.74 -9.01 8.90
CA VAL A 74 -17.33 -8.71 9.10
C VAL A 74 -17.15 -7.20 9.30
N GLU A 75 -16.65 -6.80 10.46
CA GLU A 75 -16.17 -5.44 10.67
C GLU A 75 -14.92 -5.23 9.82
N GLU A 76 -15.00 -4.28 8.89
CA GLU A 76 -13.87 -3.91 8.06
C GLU A 76 -12.96 -2.97 8.86
N ASN A 77 -11.96 -3.54 9.54
CA ASN A 77 -10.98 -2.73 10.28
C ASN A 77 -9.96 -2.05 9.35
N LEU A 78 -9.87 -2.48 8.07
CA LEU A 78 -8.98 -1.85 7.10
C LEU A 78 -9.73 -0.83 6.25
N PRO A 79 -9.17 0.38 6.04
CA PRO A 79 -9.82 1.43 5.26
C PRO A 79 -10.00 1.00 3.80
N CYS A 80 -11.19 1.21 3.24
CA CYS A 80 -11.53 0.92 1.85
C CYS A 80 -12.14 2.13 1.15
N GLY A 81 -11.86 2.29 -0.17
CA GLY A 81 -12.36 3.40 -0.97
C GLY A 81 -11.77 4.76 -0.58
N LYS A 82 -10.56 4.77 -0.05
CA LYS A 82 -9.93 5.97 0.51
C LYS A 82 -8.45 6.06 0.13
N VAL A 83 -7.93 7.28 0.03
CA VAL A 83 -6.49 7.55 0.08
C VAL A 83 -6.07 7.43 1.55
N ILE A 84 -5.06 6.60 1.82
CA ILE A 84 -4.65 6.23 3.18
C ILE A 84 -3.21 6.58 3.50
N ALA A 85 -2.38 6.83 2.49
CA ALA A 85 -0.99 7.23 2.69
C ALA A 85 -0.44 7.99 1.49
N VAL A 86 0.64 8.71 1.71
CA VAL A 86 1.51 9.27 0.68
C VAL A 86 2.91 8.68 0.82
N THR A 87 3.53 8.40 -0.31
CA THR A 87 4.92 7.95 -0.43
C THR A 87 5.54 8.59 -1.68
N SER A 88 6.73 8.16 -2.04
CA SER A 88 7.33 8.47 -3.35
C SER A 88 7.68 7.20 -4.10
N LEU A 89 7.42 7.15 -5.40
CA LEU A 89 7.98 6.12 -6.25
C LEU A 89 9.43 6.48 -6.56
N ARG A 90 10.38 5.67 -6.07
CA ARG A 90 11.81 5.92 -6.17
C ARG A 90 12.40 5.35 -7.45
N PHE A 91 12.05 4.12 -7.78
CA PHE A 91 12.41 3.46 -9.03
C PHE A 91 11.45 2.32 -9.36
N CYS A 92 11.47 1.91 -10.63
CA CYS A 92 10.70 0.79 -11.14
C CYS A 92 11.66 -0.10 -11.95
N VAL A 93 11.79 -1.37 -11.55
CA VAL A 93 12.67 -2.32 -12.23
C VAL A 93 11.89 -3.53 -12.70
N LYS A 94 12.24 -4.04 -13.87
CA LYS A 94 11.73 -5.32 -14.37
C LYS A 94 12.47 -6.47 -13.70
N ILE A 95 11.74 -7.40 -13.13
CA ILE A 95 12.27 -8.62 -12.53
C ILE A 95 12.63 -9.56 -13.68
N GLN A 96 13.92 -9.84 -13.86
CA GLN A 96 14.43 -10.63 -14.99
C GLN A 96 14.72 -12.08 -14.63
N PHE A 97 15.10 -12.33 -13.37
CA PHE A 97 15.51 -13.65 -12.86
C PHE A 97 14.79 -13.95 -11.56
N ASP A 98 14.77 -15.21 -11.14
CA ASP A 98 14.38 -15.57 -9.79
C ASP A 98 15.23 -14.83 -8.76
N LEU A 99 14.64 -14.48 -7.64
CA LEU A 99 15.15 -13.49 -6.68
C LEU A 99 16.62 -13.59 -6.27
N PRO A 100 17.26 -14.78 -6.15
CA PRO A 100 18.69 -14.84 -5.80
C PRO A 100 19.64 -14.21 -6.83
N GLY A 101 19.18 -13.91 -8.05
CA GLY A 101 20.02 -13.38 -9.12
C GLY A 101 19.71 -11.96 -9.60
N CYS A 102 18.71 -11.27 -9.05
CA CYS A 102 18.23 -10.02 -9.65
C CYS A 102 18.71 -8.72 -8.97
N GLY A 103 19.64 -8.78 -8.02
CA GLY A 103 20.09 -7.58 -7.27
C GLY A 103 19.02 -7.00 -6.32
N LEU A 104 17.76 -7.37 -6.47
CA LEU A 104 16.70 -7.05 -5.52
C LEU A 104 16.79 -7.92 -4.26
N ALA A 105 17.41 -9.09 -4.36
CA ALA A 105 17.56 -10.03 -3.24
C ALA A 105 18.34 -9.42 -2.07
N GLU A 106 19.28 -8.52 -2.34
CA GLU A 106 20.06 -7.82 -1.32
C GLU A 106 19.24 -6.73 -0.60
N VAL A 107 18.16 -6.27 -1.21
CA VAL A 107 17.30 -5.18 -0.70
C VAL A 107 15.99 -5.73 -0.14
N LEU A 108 15.57 -6.90 -0.60
CA LEU A 108 14.34 -7.57 -0.15
C LEU A 108 14.64 -8.42 1.09
N ASP A 109 14.08 -8.03 2.20
CA ASP A 109 13.98 -8.93 3.35
C ASP A 109 13.07 -10.11 2.96
N THR A 110 13.68 -11.30 2.86
CA THR A 110 13.01 -12.52 2.42
C THR A 110 11.88 -12.97 3.35
N GLN A 111 11.90 -12.55 4.60
CA GLN A 111 10.88 -12.93 5.58
C GLN A 111 9.72 -11.95 5.63
N THR A 112 9.99 -10.66 5.47
CA THR A 112 9.00 -9.60 5.66
C THR A 112 8.48 -8.99 4.38
N GLU A 113 9.23 -9.01 3.27
CA GLU A 113 8.83 -8.36 2.02
C GLU A 113 8.28 -9.35 0.98
N LEU A 114 8.95 -10.51 0.81
CA LEU A 114 8.57 -11.49 -0.20
C LEU A 114 7.14 -12.01 -0.09
N PRO A 115 6.62 -12.29 1.13
CA PRO A 115 5.26 -12.77 1.26
C PRO A 115 4.20 -11.78 0.78
N PHE A 116 4.54 -10.49 0.69
CA PHE A 116 3.58 -9.43 0.34
C PHE A 116 3.57 -9.06 -1.14
N GLY A 117 4.35 -9.74 -1.99
CA GLY A 117 4.43 -9.42 -3.41
C GLY A 117 4.58 -10.63 -4.31
N ASP A 118 4.19 -10.47 -5.55
CA ASP A 118 4.47 -11.45 -6.62
C ASP A 118 5.71 -10.98 -7.39
N TYR A 119 6.85 -11.60 -7.09
CA TYR A 119 8.15 -11.26 -7.67
C TYR A 119 8.57 -12.18 -8.82
N THR A 120 7.62 -12.84 -9.47
CA THR A 120 7.91 -13.70 -10.62
C THR A 120 8.58 -12.93 -11.76
N PRO A 121 9.52 -13.56 -12.50
CA PRO A 121 10.17 -12.94 -13.65
C PRO A 121 9.15 -12.40 -14.68
N GLY A 122 9.47 -11.24 -15.26
CA GLY A 122 8.61 -10.53 -16.20
C GLY A 122 7.73 -9.46 -15.57
N ARG A 123 7.53 -9.49 -14.26
CA ARG A 123 6.84 -8.44 -13.50
C ARG A 123 7.77 -7.26 -13.21
N TYR A 124 7.22 -6.23 -12.59
CA TYR A 124 7.95 -5.03 -12.20
C TYR A 124 7.83 -4.80 -10.70
N ALA A 125 8.96 -4.51 -10.06
CA ALA A 125 9.01 -4.06 -8.68
C ALA A 125 9.13 -2.54 -8.64
N TRP A 126 8.20 -1.89 -7.95
CA TRP A 126 8.15 -0.45 -7.74
C TRP A 126 8.63 -0.14 -6.33
N ALA A 127 9.82 0.40 -6.20
CA ALA A 127 10.39 0.76 -4.91
C ALA A 127 9.74 2.03 -4.37
N LEU A 128 9.15 1.92 -3.20
CA LEU A 128 8.50 3.00 -2.49
C LEU A 128 9.48 3.63 -1.49
N GLY A 129 9.43 4.95 -1.37
CA GLY A 129 10.20 5.72 -0.40
C GLY A 129 9.57 5.70 0.99
N ALA A 130 9.95 6.68 1.82
CA ALA A 130 9.30 6.88 3.09
C ALA A 130 7.78 7.03 2.91
N VAL A 131 7.03 6.43 3.82
CA VAL A 131 5.56 6.43 3.79
C VAL A 131 5.06 7.31 4.92
N HIS A 132 4.09 8.15 4.59
CA HIS A 132 3.36 8.97 5.56
C HIS A 132 1.89 8.55 5.50
N GLU A 133 1.43 7.90 6.54
CA GLU A 133 0.02 7.52 6.68
C GLU A 133 -0.85 8.77 6.85
N MET A 134 -2.02 8.80 6.22
CA MET A 134 -3.00 9.88 6.44
C MET A 134 -3.59 9.74 7.83
N GLU A 135 -3.63 10.82 8.60
CA GLU A 135 -4.27 10.86 9.90
C GLU A 135 -5.75 10.55 9.77
N GLU A 136 -6.41 11.19 8.81
CA GLU A 136 -7.76 10.87 8.40
C GLU A 136 -7.78 10.36 6.95
N PRO A 137 -8.10 9.07 6.72
CA PRO A 137 -8.23 8.53 5.37
C PRO A 137 -9.24 9.29 4.52
N ILE A 138 -8.82 9.78 3.34
CA ILE A 138 -9.59 10.67 2.48
C ILE A 138 -10.43 9.86 1.50
N SER A 139 -11.75 9.97 1.58
CA SER A 139 -12.67 9.28 0.67
C SER A 139 -12.48 9.73 -0.77
N CYS A 140 -12.25 8.77 -1.67
CA CYS A 140 -12.02 9.04 -3.09
C CYS A 140 -12.42 7.84 -3.94
N ARG A 141 -12.84 8.10 -5.19
CA ARG A 141 -13.03 7.04 -6.17
C ARG A 141 -11.68 6.67 -6.79
N GLY A 142 -11.26 5.42 -6.60
CA GLY A 142 -10.06 4.88 -7.24
C GLY A 142 -10.23 4.60 -8.73
N ALA A 143 -9.10 4.54 -9.44
CA ALA A 143 -9.04 4.14 -10.84
C ALA A 143 -7.95 3.09 -11.08
N LEU A 144 -7.91 2.51 -12.28
CA LEU A 144 -6.90 1.56 -12.71
C LEU A 144 -5.60 2.25 -13.11
N GLY A 145 -4.50 1.53 -12.97
CA GLY A 145 -3.18 2.00 -13.36
C GLY A 145 -2.67 3.13 -12.45
N LEU A 146 -1.84 4.00 -13.01
CA LEU A 146 -1.37 5.21 -12.35
C LEU A 146 -2.28 6.37 -12.78
N TRP A 147 -3.03 6.92 -11.85
CA TRP A 147 -4.06 7.92 -12.12
C TRP A 147 -3.82 9.22 -11.36
N THR A 148 -4.51 10.29 -11.71
CA THR A 148 -4.41 11.58 -11.04
C THR A 148 -5.64 11.77 -10.15
N VAL A 149 -5.42 12.13 -8.89
CA VAL A 149 -6.52 12.40 -7.95
C VAL A 149 -7.21 13.73 -8.29
N PRO A 150 -8.48 13.89 -7.90
CA PRO A 150 -9.17 15.17 -7.95
C PRO A 150 -8.44 16.24 -7.12
N SER A 151 -8.58 17.49 -7.51
CA SER A 151 -7.91 18.64 -6.85
C SER A 151 -8.28 18.80 -5.39
N GLU A 152 -9.52 18.50 -5.03
CA GLU A 152 -10.01 18.55 -3.64
C GLU A 152 -9.34 17.50 -2.76
N VAL A 153 -9.07 16.29 -3.28
CA VAL A 153 -8.33 15.24 -2.57
C VAL A 153 -6.87 15.66 -2.39
N GLU A 154 -6.26 16.21 -3.43
CA GLU A 154 -4.88 16.71 -3.39
C GLU A 154 -4.72 17.84 -2.36
N ALA A 155 -5.68 18.76 -2.30
CA ALA A 155 -5.69 19.86 -1.33
C ALA A 155 -5.77 19.32 0.12
N GLU A 156 -6.62 18.34 0.39
CA GLU A 156 -6.75 17.75 1.73
C GLU A 156 -5.48 16.97 2.12
N VAL A 157 -4.85 16.26 1.18
CA VAL A 157 -3.55 15.62 1.43
C VAL A 157 -2.50 16.65 1.85
N HIS A 158 -2.38 17.75 1.11
CA HIS A 158 -1.42 18.81 1.44
C HIS A 158 -1.69 19.45 2.80
N LYS A 159 -2.96 19.66 3.14
CA LYS A 159 -3.36 20.20 4.44
C LYS A 159 -2.86 19.30 5.58
N GLN A 160 -3.19 18.00 5.57
CA GLN A 160 -2.77 17.06 6.61
C GLN A 160 -1.25 16.94 6.72
N LEU A 161 -0.53 16.92 5.58
CA LEU A 161 0.94 16.89 5.60
C LEU A 161 1.54 18.17 6.20
N SER A 162 0.96 19.35 5.90
CA SER A 162 1.44 20.61 6.44
C SER A 162 1.20 20.72 7.95
N GLU A 163 0.07 20.24 8.44
CA GLU A 163 -0.26 20.19 9.87
C GLU A 163 0.74 19.31 10.62
N ARG A 164 1.13 18.16 10.07
CA ARG A 164 2.14 17.25 10.66
C ARG A 164 3.56 17.83 10.68
N VAL A 165 3.92 18.61 9.68
CA VAL A 165 5.21 19.33 9.69
C VAL A 165 5.22 20.40 10.77
N LEU A 166 4.12 21.11 10.97
CA LEU A 166 3.99 22.13 12.01
C LEU A 166 3.98 21.53 13.42
N SER A 167 3.43 20.32 13.60
CA SER A 167 3.45 19.58 14.88
C SER A 167 4.82 18.95 15.18
N GLY A 168 5.73 18.90 14.22
CA GLY A 168 7.06 18.29 14.37
C GLY A 168 7.08 16.77 14.19
N ASP A 169 5.98 16.16 13.75
CA ASP A 169 5.85 14.70 13.59
C ASP A 169 6.51 14.18 12.31
N VAL A 170 6.85 15.08 11.38
CA VAL A 170 7.49 14.73 10.09
C VAL A 170 8.52 15.79 9.70
N THR A 171 9.72 15.36 9.33
CA THR A 171 10.70 16.19 8.62
C THR A 171 10.58 15.92 7.12
N LEU A 172 10.42 16.97 6.31
CA LEU A 172 10.36 16.90 4.85
C LEU A 172 11.71 16.52 4.23
#